data_7dad1ac5e79a92d61fc4257087250898
#
_entry.id   7dad1ac5e79a92d61fc4257087250898
#
_cell.length_a   1.000
_cell.length_b   1.000
_cell.length_c   1.000
_cell.angle_alpha   90.00
_cell.angle_beta   90.00
_cell.angle_gamma   90.00
#
_symmetry.space_group_name_H-M   'P 1'
#
loop_
_entity.id
_entity.type
_entity.pdbx_description
1 polymer ?
#
loop_
_entity_poly.entity_id
_entity_poly.type
_entity_poly.pdbx_seq_one_letter_code
_entity_poly.pdbx_strand_id
1 'polypeptide(L)'
;MGRYTKQDIIDLVRENDVQFIRLQFSDLFGAMKNVAITARQLEKALDNKCTFDGSSVDGFVRIEESDMYLYPDLDSFIIFPWSSGGRVARLICDVYGQDGMPFEGDPRNILKKVMRECKKMGYKFNVGPECEFFLFHTDEEIGRAHV
;
A
#
# COMPACT_ATOMS: atom_id res chain seq x y z
N MET A 1 -9.51 11.53 14.58
CA MET A 1 -8.08 11.67 14.84
C MET A 1 -7.47 10.37 14.33
N GLY A 2 -6.41 10.40 13.52
CA GLY A 2 -5.76 9.19 13.01
C GLY A 2 -5.10 8.41 14.15
N ARG A 3 -4.84 7.13 13.90
CA ARG A 3 -4.19 6.22 14.86
C ARG A 3 -2.73 6.60 15.10
N TYR A 4 -2.04 7.08 14.04
CA TYR A 4 -0.62 7.42 14.07
C TYR A 4 -0.36 8.82 13.51
N THR A 5 0.60 9.50 14.10
CA THR A 5 1.27 10.68 13.54
C THR A 5 2.52 10.24 12.75
N LYS A 6 3.10 11.16 11.97
CA LYS A 6 4.40 10.90 11.31
C LYS A 6 5.48 10.53 12.32
N GLN A 7 5.52 11.21 13.46
CA GLN A 7 6.52 10.98 14.49
C GLN A 7 6.35 9.59 15.11
N ASP A 8 5.12 9.16 15.38
CA ASP A 8 4.86 7.81 15.91
C ASP A 8 5.42 6.73 14.99
N ILE A 9 5.26 6.89 13.67
CA ILE A 9 5.79 5.93 12.69
C ILE A 9 7.31 5.93 12.67
N ILE A 10 7.96 7.10 12.73
CA ILE A 10 9.41 7.22 12.79
C ILE A 10 9.96 6.52 14.02
N ASP A 11 9.32 6.73 15.18
CA ASP A 11 9.73 6.12 16.43
C ASP A 11 9.51 4.60 16.41
N LEU A 12 8.36 4.11 15.93
CA LEU A 12 8.08 2.69 15.77
C LEU A 12 9.09 2.00 14.84
N VAL A 13 9.47 2.64 13.73
CA VAL A 13 10.46 2.12 12.79
C VAL A 13 11.82 1.98 13.47
N ARG A 14 12.22 2.96 14.29
CA ARG A 14 13.48 2.95 15.03
C ARG A 14 13.47 1.91 16.16
N GLU A 15 12.45 1.91 17.00
CA GLU A 15 12.31 1.01 18.16
C GLU A 15 12.27 -0.47 17.75
N ASN A 16 11.72 -0.76 16.57
CA ASN A 16 11.59 -2.11 16.07
C ASN A 16 12.68 -2.49 15.05
N ASP A 17 13.72 -1.68 14.87
CA ASP A 17 14.81 -1.92 13.92
C ASP A 17 14.31 -2.29 12.51
N VAL A 18 13.31 -1.56 12.02
CA VAL A 18 12.77 -1.74 10.66
C VAL A 18 13.81 -1.26 9.66
N GLN A 19 14.16 -2.11 8.70
CA GLN A 19 15.18 -1.82 7.68
C GLN A 19 14.56 -1.35 6.35
N PHE A 20 13.42 -1.94 5.99
CA PHE A 20 12.74 -1.63 4.74
C PHE A 20 11.27 -1.33 4.97
N ILE A 21 10.74 -0.37 4.22
CA ILE A 21 9.32 -0.03 4.21
C ILE A 21 8.78 -0.21 2.78
N ARG A 22 7.68 -0.96 2.66
CA ARG A 22 6.96 -1.13 1.39
C ARG A 22 5.85 -0.09 1.30
N LEU A 23 5.97 0.82 0.36
CA LEU A 23 4.91 1.75 -0.03
C LEU A 23 4.01 1.01 -1.03
N GLN A 24 2.84 0.55 -0.55
CA GLN A 24 1.96 -0.33 -1.31
C GLN A 24 0.79 0.43 -1.91
N PHE A 25 0.45 0.10 -3.14
CA PHE A 25 -0.73 0.59 -3.85
C PHE A 25 -1.26 -0.53 -4.78
N SER A 26 -2.46 -0.39 -5.30
CA SER A 26 -3.01 -1.38 -6.23
C SER A 26 -3.08 -0.83 -7.65
N ASP A 27 -2.91 -1.71 -8.64
CA ASP A 27 -3.19 -1.39 -10.04
C ASP A 27 -4.70 -1.54 -10.34
N LEU A 28 -5.10 -1.28 -11.60
CA LEU A 28 -6.49 -1.40 -12.04
C LEU A 28 -7.08 -2.80 -11.92
N PHE A 29 -6.24 -3.82 -11.94
CA PHE A 29 -6.65 -5.22 -11.83
C PHE A 29 -6.71 -5.72 -10.38
N GLY A 30 -6.42 -4.84 -9.41
CA GLY A 30 -6.39 -5.17 -8.00
C GLY A 30 -5.09 -5.84 -7.53
N ALA A 31 -4.09 -5.96 -8.40
CA ALA A 31 -2.79 -6.50 -8.00
C ALA A 31 -2.04 -5.49 -7.12
N MET A 32 -1.51 -5.99 -5.99
CA MET A 32 -0.75 -5.17 -5.07
C MET A 32 0.67 -4.91 -5.61
N LYS A 33 0.94 -3.65 -5.90
CA LYS A 33 2.27 -3.16 -6.27
C LYS A 33 2.95 -2.52 -5.06
N ASN A 34 4.27 -2.36 -5.12
CA ASN A 34 4.99 -1.62 -4.09
C ASN A 34 6.30 -1.02 -4.59
N VAL A 35 6.67 0.10 -3.97
CA VAL A 35 8.02 0.65 -3.99
C VAL A 35 8.65 0.38 -2.63
N ALA A 36 9.78 -0.32 -2.62
CA ALA A 36 10.52 -0.58 -1.39
C ALA A 36 11.53 0.56 -1.15
N ILE A 37 11.48 1.13 0.05
CA ILE A 37 12.41 2.16 0.51
C ILE A 37 13.17 1.67 1.74
N THR A 38 14.35 2.21 1.98
CA THR A 38 15.06 1.99 3.26
C THR A 38 14.47 2.86 4.37
N ALA A 39 14.67 2.48 5.63
CA ALA A 39 14.24 3.29 6.78
C ALA A 39 14.77 4.74 6.74
N ARG A 40 15.95 4.96 6.13
CA ARG A 40 16.53 6.30 5.95
C ARG A 40 15.73 7.22 5.04
N GLN A 41 14.91 6.66 4.15
CA GLN A 41 14.06 7.41 3.22
C GLN A 41 12.64 7.64 3.76
N LEU A 42 12.34 7.14 4.96
CA LEU A 42 11.00 7.21 5.55
C LEU A 42 10.47 8.63 5.66
N GLU A 43 11.25 9.58 6.18
CA GLU A 43 10.82 10.97 6.32
C GLU A 43 10.44 11.58 4.97
N LYS A 44 11.24 11.33 3.93
CA LYS A 44 10.92 11.76 2.56
C LYS A 44 9.58 11.18 2.08
N ALA A 45 9.32 9.90 2.39
CA ALA A 45 8.07 9.25 2.03
C ALA A 45 6.87 9.83 2.80
N LEU A 46 7.03 10.06 4.10
CA LEU A 46 5.99 10.68 4.94
C LEU A 46 5.69 12.13 4.56
N ASP A 47 6.62 12.79 3.88
CA ASP A 47 6.43 14.13 3.29
C ASP A 47 5.84 14.08 1.87
N ASN A 48 5.36 12.92 1.42
CA ASN A 48 4.75 12.71 0.10
C ASN A 48 5.71 13.01 -1.07
N LYS A 49 7.01 12.79 -0.87
CA LYS A 49 8.06 13.09 -1.86
C LYS A 49 8.65 11.83 -2.52
N CYS A 50 8.02 10.67 -2.31
CA CYS A 50 8.37 9.44 -3.00
C CYS A 50 7.67 9.37 -4.35
N THR A 51 8.45 9.25 -5.42
CA THR A 51 7.97 9.08 -6.79
C THR A 51 8.18 7.65 -7.28
N PHE A 52 7.39 7.26 -8.26
CA PHE A 52 7.57 6.04 -9.03
C PHE A 52 7.14 6.27 -10.48
N ASP A 53 7.60 5.42 -11.38
CA ASP A 53 7.21 5.45 -12.78
C ASP A 53 5.84 4.77 -12.96
N GLY A 54 4.80 5.58 -13.12
CA GLY A 54 3.44 5.12 -13.35
C GLY A 54 3.23 4.44 -14.70
N SER A 55 4.10 4.69 -15.69
CA SER A 55 4.00 4.03 -17.00
C SER A 55 4.33 2.54 -16.94
N SER A 56 5.02 2.10 -15.91
CA SER A 56 5.30 0.69 -15.62
C SER A 56 4.12 -0.05 -14.96
N VAL A 57 3.03 0.67 -14.65
CA VAL A 57 1.84 0.11 -14.00
C VAL A 57 0.69 0.07 -15.00
N ASP A 58 0.17 -1.14 -15.24
CA ASP A 58 -0.90 -1.35 -16.21
C ASP A 58 -2.12 -0.46 -15.92
N GLY A 59 -2.52 0.30 -16.94
CA GLY A 59 -3.69 1.15 -16.91
C GLY A 59 -3.51 2.51 -16.22
N PHE A 60 -2.29 2.87 -15.77
CA PHE A 60 -2.07 4.16 -15.12
C PHE A 60 -1.90 5.28 -16.15
N VAL A 61 -0.68 5.63 -16.51
CA VAL A 61 -0.39 6.80 -17.35
C VAL A 61 0.51 6.45 -18.53
N ARG A 62 0.59 7.35 -19.50
CA ARG A 62 1.53 7.22 -20.62
C ARG A 62 2.94 7.65 -20.19
N ILE A 63 3.94 7.28 -21.00
CA ILE A 63 5.37 7.52 -20.72
C ILE A 63 5.67 9.01 -20.51
N GLU A 64 4.96 9.91 -21.20
CA GLU A 64 5.20 11.36 -21.14
C GLU A 64 4.81 12.00 -19.80
N GLU A 65 3.96 11.31 -19.00
CA GLU A 65 3.46 11.78 -17.70
C GLU A 65 3.74 10.76 -16.59
N SER A 66 4.86 10.04 -16.69
CA SER A 66 5.09 8.83 -15.92
C SER A 66 5.37 9.04 -14.44
N ASP A 67 5.93 10.18 -14.04
CA ASP A 67 6.27 10.44 -12.63
C ASP A 67 5.02 10.66 -11.78
N MET A 68 4.75 9.71 -10.89
CA MET A 68 3.64 9.76 -9.94
C MET A 68 4.15 9.74 -8.50
N TYR A 69 3.33 10.23 -7.58
CA TYR A 69 3.69 10.34 -6.16
C TYR A 69 2.90 9.37 -5.31
N LEU A 70 3.55 8.81 -4.30
CA LEU A 70 2.92 7.98 -3.28
C LEU A 70 2.67 8.78 -2.00
N TYR A 71 1.41 8.84 -1.60
CA TYR A 71 0.96 9.52 -0.39
C TYR A 71 0.57 8.48 0.67
N PRO A 72 1.45 8.21 1.65
CA PRO A 72 1.22 7.18 2.64
C PRO A 72 0.03 7.49 3.55
N ASP A 73 -0.86 6.51 3.72
CA ASP A 73 -1.87 6.51 4.76
C ASP A 73 -1.25 6.02 6.07
N LEU A 74 -1.07 6.93 7.02
CA LEU A 74 -0.37 6.65 8.28
C LEU A 74 -1.08 5.56 9.11
N ASP A 75 -2.42 5.51 9.05
CA ASP A 75 -3.22 4.54 9.81
C ASP A 75 -3.08 3.11 9.27
N SER A 76 -2.50 2.96 8.07
CA SER A 76 -2.22 1.66 7.46
C SER A 76 -0.86 1.06 7.85
N PHE A 77 -0.06 1.75 8.67
CA PHE A 77 1.26 1.27 9.08
C PHE A 77 1.18 -0.08 9.81
N ILE A 78 2.02 -1.02 9.37
CA ILE A 78 2.16 -2.33 10.00
C ILE A 78 3.58 -2.87 9.78
N ILE A 79 4.13 -3.49 10.82
CA ILE A 79 5.38 -4.26 10.72
C ILE A 79 5.01 -5.71 10.42
N PHE A 80 5.61 -6.32 9.39
CA PHE A 80 5.31 -7.69 9.03
C PHE A 80 5.87 -8.68 10.06
N PRO A 81 5.03 -9.55 10.64
CA PRO A 81 5.47 -10.51 11.65
C PRO A 81 6.29 -11.68 11.09
N TRP A 82 6.30 -11.88 9.77
CA TRP A 82 6.91 -13.03 9.08
C TRP A 82 8.19 -12.71 8.31
N SER A 83 8.75 -11.51 8.42
CA SER A 83 9.96 -11.16 7.68
C SER A 83 11.20 -11.80 8.33
N SER A 84 11.89 -12.69 7.61
CA SER A 84 13.06 -13.43 8.09
C SER A 84 14.41 -12.78 7.73
N GLY A 85 14.45 -11.82 6.82
CA GLY A 85 15.68 -11.19 6.30
C GLY A 85 15.89 -9.74 6.76
N GLY A 86 15.44 -9.38 7.95
CA GLY A 86 15.36 -8.01 8.45
C GLY A 86 13.92 -7.59 8.62
N ARG A 87 13.66 -6.63 9.52
CA ARG A 87 12.28 -6.19 9.78
C ARG A 87 11.77 -5.30 8.65
N VAL A 88 10.63 -5.69 8.11
CA VAL A 88 9.97 -5.00 7.01
C VAL A 88 8.63 -4.46 7.50
N ALA A 89 8.36 -3.19 7.23
CA ALA A 89 7.07 -2.58 7.44
C ALA A 89 6.39 -2.26 6.10
N ARG A 90 5.12 -1.88 6.14
CA ARG A 90 4.40 -1.33 4.99
C ARG A 90 3.58 -0.11 5.37
N LEU A 91 3.31 0.70 4.37
CA LEU A 91 2.29 1.75 4.34
C LEU A 91 1.48 1.58 3.06
N ILE A 92 0.17 1.63 3.14
CA ILE A 92 -0.69 1.72 1.96
C ILE A 92 -0.72 3.18 1.52
N CYS A 93 -0.58 3.41 0.21
CA CYS A 93 -0.48 4.75 -0.36
C CYS A 93 -1.66 5.04 -1.28
N ASP A 94 -2.06 6.29 -1.31
CA ASP A 94 -2.83 6.87 -2.40
C ASP A 94 -1.86 7.35 -3.49
N VAL A 95 -2.31 7.33 -4.74
CA VAL A 95 -1.50 7.76 -5.88
C VAL A 95 -1.92 9.17 -6.31
N TYR A 96 -0.93 10.03 -6.55
CA TYR A 96 -1.11 11.41 -6.96
C TYR A 96 -0.32 11.71 -8.23
N GLY A 97 -0.84 12.61 -9.08
CA GLY A 97 -0.16 13.11 -10.26
C GLY A 97 0.91 14.16 -9.94
N GLN A 98 1.65 14.58 -10.96
CA GLN A 98 2.65 15.67 -10.86
C GLN A 98 2.02 17.03 -10.53
N ASP A 99 0.75 17.21 -10.86
CA ASP A 99 -0.05 18.39 -10.53
C ASP A 99 -0.44 18.48 -9.04
N GLY A 100 -0.07 17.46 -8.25
CA GLY A 100 -0.42 17.34 -6.83
C GLY A 100 -1.89 16.97 -6.59
N MET A 101 -2.62 16.55 -7.63
CA MET A 101 -4.00 16.09 -7.51
C MET A 101 -4.05 14.56 -7.37
N PRO A 102 -5.06 14.03 -6.65
CA PRO A 102 -5.29 12.59 -6.60
C PRO A 102 -5.45 12.03 -8.01
N PHE A 103 -4.71 10.97 -8.33
CA PHE A 103 -4.84 10.32 -9.62
C PHE A 103 -6.22 9.66 -9.77
N GLU A 104 -6.95 10.01 -10.84
CA GLU A 104 -8.32 9.54 -11.04
C GLU A 104 -8.40 8.02 -11.27
N GLY A 105 -7.35 7.43 -11.83
CA GLY A 105 -7.23 5.99 -12.06
C GLY A 105 -6.78 5.17 -10.85
N ASP A 106 -6.48 5.80 -9.71
CA ASP A 106 -6.15 5.09 -8.47
C ASP A 106 -7.38 4.38 -7.91
N PRO A 107 -7.43 3.03 -7.87
CA PRO A 107 -8.58 2.29 -7.37
C PRO A 107 -8.95 2.66 -5.93
N ARG A 108 -7.95 2.99 -5.09
CA ARG A 108 -8.18 3.41 -3.73
C ARG A 108 -8.85 4.80 -3.66
N ASN A 109 -8.46 5.72 -4.53
CA ASN A 109 -9.11 7.01 -4.63
C ASN A 109 -10.55 6.90 -5.13
N ILE A 110 -10.81 6.02 -6.12
CA ILE A 110 -12.16 5.72 -6.61
C ILE A 110 -13.03 5.19 -5.46
N LEU A 111 -12.56 4.22 -4.70
CA LEU A 111 -13.26 3.68 -3.54
C LEU A 111 -13.57 4.79 -2.51
N LYS A 112 -12.60 5.62 -2.16
CA LYS A 112 -12.80 6.75 -1.24
C LYS A 112 -13.85 7.73 -1.75
N LYS A 113 -13.89 7.99 -3.07
CA LYS A 113 -14.90 8.84 -3.70
C LYS A 113 -16.31 8.24 -3.54
N VAL A 114 -16.48 6.96 -3.86
CA VAL A 114 -17.77 6.26 -3.72
C VAL A 114 -18.21 6.20 -2.26
N MET A 115 -17.30 5.93 -1.32
CA MET A 115 -17.61 5.93 0.11
C MET A 115 -18.09 7.31 0.60
N ARG A 116 -17.52 8.41 0.09
CA ARG A 116 -17.99 9.77 0.42
C ARG A 116 -19.42 10.02 -0.09
N GLU A 117 -19.73 9.57 -1.30
CA GLU A 117 -21.10 9.70 -1.83
C GLU A 117 -22.09 8.84 -1.03
N CYS A 118 -21.73 7.61 -0.72
CA CYS A 118 -22.51 6.72 0.15
C CYS A 118 -22.84 7.41 1.49
N LYS A 119 -21.84 8.04 2.11
CA LYS A 119 -22.02 8.77 3.37
C LYS A 119 -22.96 9.98 3.22
N LYS A 120 -22.88 10.73 2.11
CA LYS A 120 -23.81 11.86 1.84
C LYS A 120 -25.26 11.39 1.72
N MET A 121 -25.46 10.18 1.21
CA MET A 121 -26.80 9.56 1.11
C MET A 121 -27.28 8.96 2.45
N GLY A 122 -26.51 9.08 3.52
CA GLY A 122 -26.85 8.57 4.85
C GLY A 122 -26.54 7.08 5.08
N TYR A 123 -25.84 6.43 4.16
CA TYR A 123 -25.48 5.03 4.28
C TYR A 123 -24.08 4.82 4.88
N LYS A 124 -23.91 3.69 5.57
CA LYS A 124 -22.63 3.16 5.99
C LYS A 124 -22.37 1.85 5.23
N PHE A 125 -21.31 1.82 4.48
CA PHE A 125 -20.89 0.63 3.72
C PHE A 125 -19.95 -0.24 4.59
N ASN A 126 -20.29 -1.51 4.76
CA ASN A 126 -19.47 -2.50 5.46
C ASN A 126 -19.10 -3.63 4.50
N VAL A 127 -17.87 -4.12 4.61
CA VAL A 127 -17.36 -5.25 3.82
C VAL A 127 -16.85 -6.32 4.78
N GLY A 128 -17.17 -7.58 4.50
CA GLY A 128 -16.65 -8.76 5.17
C GLY A 128 -15.85 -9.59 4.16
N PRO A 129 -14.55 -9.40 4.01
CA PRO A 129 -13.74 -10.19 3.10
C PRO A 129 -13.56 -11.62 3.64
N GLU A 130 -13.60 -12.61 2.74
CA GLU A 130 -13.32 -14.01 3.03
C GLU A 130 -12.11 -14.45 2.19
N CYS A 131 -11.20 -15.22 2.80
CA CYS A 131 -10.07 -15.80 2.10
C CYS A 131 -10.29 -17.32 1.97
N GLU A 132 -10.33 -17.80 0.73
CA GLU A 132 -10.36 -19.24 0.43
C GLU A 132 -8.97 -19.68 -0.02
N PHE A 133 -8.46 -20.77 0.56
CA PHE A 133 -7.16 -21.31 0.22
C PHE A 133 -7.08 -22.80 0.50
N PHE A 134 -6.14 -23.47 -0.16
CA PHE A 134 -5.82 -24.87 0.06
C PHE A 134 -4.50 -25.01 0.79
N LEU A 135 -4.44 -25.90 1.78
CA LEU A 135 -3.18 -26.30 2.39
C LEU A 135 -2.66 -27.57 1.71
N PHE A 136 -1.41 -27.56 1.33
CA PHE A 136 -0.75 -28.69 0.72
C PHE A 136 0.41 -29.15 1.60
N HIS A 137 0.59 -30.50 1.71
CA HIS A 137 1.86 -31.02 2.15
C HIS A 137 2.88 -30.85 1.02
N THR A 138 4.06 -30.34 1.35
CA THR A 138 5.19 -30.35 0.44
C THR A 138 6.05 -31.56 0.74
N ASP A 139 5.89 -32.62 -0.08
CA ASP A 139 6.91 -33.67 -0.21
C ASP A 139 8.00 -33.15 -1.15
N GLU A 140 9.17 -33.82 -1.17
CA GLU A 140 10.32 -33.38 -1.98
C GLU A 140 10.01 -33.27 -3.50
N GLU A 141 8.89 -33.77 -3.98
CA GLU A 141 8.56 -33.78 -5.40
C GLU A 141 7.43 -32.83 -5.83
N ILE A 142 6.33 -32.68 -5.13
CA ILE A 142 5.22 -31.74 -5.50
C ILE A 142 4.25 -31.61 -4.31
N GLY A 143 3.70 -30.39 -4.09
CA GLY A 143 2.63 -30.17 -3.12
C GLY A 143 1.36 -30.94 -3.47
N ARG A 144 0.86 -31.79 -2.55
CA ARG A 144 -0.41 -32.51 -2.70
C ARG A 144 -1.45 -31.93 -1.78
N ALA A 145 -2.71 -31.86 -2.27
CA ALA A 145 -3.83 -31.48 -1.44
C ALA A 145 -4.04 -32.53 -0.32
N HIS A 146 -4.30 -32.05 0.88
CA HIS A 146 -4.79 -32.89 1.95
C HIS A 146 -6.24 -33.33 1.61
N VAL A 147 -6.49 -34.63 1.53
CA VAL A 147 -7.82 -35.24 1.47
C VAL A 147 -8.22 -35.64 2.87
#